data_7272bcd8cb8a4fb38ecc3b8cd8570950
#
_entry.id   7272bcd8cb8a4fb38ecc3b8cd8570950
#
_cell.length_a   1.000
_cell.length_b   1.000
_cell.length_c   1.000
_cell.angle_alpha   90.00
_cell.angle_beta   90.00
_cell.angle_gamma   90.00
#
_symmetry.space_group_name_H-M   'P 1'
#
loop_
_entity.id
_entity.type
_entity.pdbx_description
1 polymer ?
#
loop_
_entity_poly.entity_id
_entity_poly.type
_entity_poly.pdbx_seq_one_letter_code
_entity_poly.pdbx_strand_id
1 'polypeptide(L)'
;MITATNATKRFEDITAVDHICAEVKDGSVYGLIGSNGAGKSTFLRMLAGILQPDEGTVQIDGKDIFENIAMKERFFFISDEQFFFPNSTPKEMKNYYKRFYSKFDEARYRKLMNGFGLDENRKLRTFSKGMKKQVSVICGVCSGTDYLFCDETFDGLDPVVRQTVKSLFAEDVADRGLTPIIASHNLRELEDICDHV
;
A
#
# COMPACT_ATOMS: atom_id res chain seq x y z
N MET A 1 2.58 -5.75 14.57
CA MET A 1 1.34 -4.99 14.91
C MET A 1 1.58 -3.50 14.77
N ILE A 2 0.67 -2.75 14.13
CA ILE A 2 0.72 -1.28 14.06
C ILE A 2 -0.24 -0.70 15.09
N THR A 3 0.17 0.34 15.80
CA THR A 3 -0.67 1.08 16.75
C THR A 3 -0.62 2.57 16.47
N ALA A 4 -1.79 3.19 16.44
CA ALA A 4 -1.93 4.65 16.48
C ALA A 4 -2.64 5.03 17.78
N THR A 5 -2.09 5.97 18.54
CA THR A 5 -2.64 6.40 19.83
C THR A 5 -2.84 7.90 19.81
N ASN A 6 -4.10 8.34 19.87
CA ASN A 6 -4.50 9.75 19.81
C ASN A 6 -3.83 10.53 18.67
N ALA A 7 -3.67 9.86 17.52
CA ALA A 7 -2.96 10.42 16.39
C ALA A 7 -3.77 11.55 15.74
N THR A 8 -3.18 12.74 15.68
CA THR A 8 -3.78 13.94 15.12
C THR A 8 -2.90 14.55 14.06
N LYS A 9 -3.48 14.99 12.94
CA LYS A 9 -2.76 15.72 11.89
C LYS A 9 -3.54 16.93 11.41
N ARG A 10 -2.88 18.08 11.45
CA ARG A 10 -3.42 19.37 10.98
C ARG A 10 -2.62 19.87 9.79
N PHE A 11 -3.29 20.56 8.91
CA PHE A 11 -2.71 21.31 7.80
C PHE A 11 -3.33 22.70 7.86
N GLU A 12 -2.55 23.67 8.27
CA GLU A 12 -3.04 25.04 8.53
C GLU A 12 -4.26 25.03 9.45
N ASP A 13 -5.41 25.47 8.96
CA ASP A 13 -6.68 25.53 9.72
C ASP A 13 -7.52 24.24 9.63
N ILE A 14 -7.05 23.21 8.91
CA ILE A 14 -7.79 21.96 8.68
C ILE A 14 -7.23 20.85 9.55
N THR A 15 -8.05 20.27 10.42
CA THR A 15 -7.73 19.01 11.11
C THR A 15 -8.13 17.85 10.20
N ALA A 16 -7.15 17.23 9.53
CA ALA A 16 -7.39 16.15 8.59
C ALA A 16 -7.55 14.78 9.28
N VAL A 17 -6.92 14.59 10.43
CA VAL A 17 -7.06 13.42 11.31
C VAL A 17 -7.14 13.94 12.73
N ASP A 18 -8.14 13.51 13.51
CA ASP A 18 -8.43 14.04 14.83
C ASP A 18 -8.51 12.93 15.88
N HIS A 19 -7.50 12.85 16.77
CA HIS A 19 -7.39 11.93 17.92
C HIS A 19 -7.71 10.46 17.59
N ILE A 20 -7.29 9.95 16.44
CA ILE A 20 -7.57 8.58 16.03
C ILE A 20 -6.74 7.60 16.85
N CYS A 21 -7.43 6.60 17.40
CA CYS A 21 -6.83 5.40 18.00
C CYS A 21 -7.15 4.20 17.10
N ALA A 22 -6.13 3.45 16.71
CA ALA A 22 -6.29 2.27 15.87
C ALA A 22 -5.23 1.21 16.19
N GLU A 23 -5.62 -0.05 16.06
CA GLU A 23 -4.74 -1.19 16.22
C GLU A 23 -4.90 -2.10 15.00
N VAL A 24 -3.80 -2.32 14.26
CA VAL A 24 -3.73 -3.20 13.09
C VAL A 24 -2.96 -4.45 13.49
N LYS A 25 -3.67 -5.57 13.62
CA LYS A 25 -3.06 -6.87 13.93
C LYS A 25 -2.39 -7.46 12.70
N ASP A 26 -1.28 -8.16 12.90
CA ASP A 26 -0.56 -8.80 11.79
C ASP A 26 -1.39 -9.94 11.18
N GLY A 27 -1.24 -10.15 9.88
CA GLY A 27 -1.87 -11.23 9.15
C GLY A 27 -3.38 -11.10 8.92
N SER A 28 -3.89 -9.87 8.87
CA SER A 28 -5.29 -9.58 8.54
C SER A 28 -5.39 -8.39 7.59
N VAL A 29 -6.49 -8.28 6.85
CA VAL A 29 -6.75 -7.19 5.91
C VAL A 29 -7.58 -6.11 6.60
N TYR A 30 -7.07 -4.88 6.59
CA TYR A 30 -7.75 -3.71 7.14
C TYR A 30 -8.26 -2.77 6.05
N GLY A 31 -9.53 -2.37 6.17
CA GLY A 31 -10.17 -1.36 5.33
C GLY A 31 -10.26 -0.01 6.03
N LEU A 32 -9.84 1.06 5.37
CA LEU A 32 -10.11 2.44 5.76
C LEU A 32 -11.18 3.01 4.82
N ILE A 33 -12.41 3.10 5.30
CA ILE A 33 -13.55 3.57 4.52
C ILE A 33 -13.93 4.99 4.91
N GLY A 34 -14.33 5.78 3.93
CA GLY A 34 -14.86 7.13 4.13
C GLY A 34 -14.96 7.89 2.80
N SER A 35 -15.72 8.97 2.80
CA SER A 35 -15.84 9.85 1.65
C SER A 35 -14.50 10.48 1.25
N ASN A 36 -14.45 11.08 0.06
CA ASN A 36 -13.29 11.88 -0.33
C ASN A 36 -13.13 13.06 0.64
N GLY A 37 -11.90 13.33 1.05
CA GLY A 37 -11.58 14.35 2.05
C GLY A 37 -11.73 13.90 3.52
N ALA A 38 -12.17 12.68 3.82
CA ALA A 38 -12.32 12.16 5.18
C ALA A 38 -11.00 11.86 5.92
N GLY A 39 -9.84 12.20 5.37
CA GLY A 39 -8.55 12.00 6.01
C GLY A 39 -7.90 10.62 5.81
N LYS A 40 -8.51 9.70 5.05
CA LYS A 40 -8.00 8.32 4.82
C LYS A 40 -6.55 8.29 4.36
N SER A 41 -6.24 8.98 3.26
CA SER A 41 -4.88 9.04 2.70
C SER A 41 -3.89 9.71 3.66
N THR A 42 -4.34 10.70 4.45
CA THR A 42 -3.53 11.35 5.48
C THR A 42 -3.20 10.35 6.59
N PHE A 43 -4.20 9.64 7.09
CA PHE A 43 -3.99 8.63 8.12
C PHE A 43 -3.11 7.47 7.61
N LEU A 44 -3.35 6.98 6.39
CA LEU A 44 -2.52 5.94 5.78
C LEU A 44 -1.05 6.39 5.65
N ARG A 45 -0.79 7.65 5.28
CA ARG A 45 0.56 8.22 5.23
C ARG A 45 1.19 8.40 6.61
N MET A 46 0.40 8.63 7.65
CA MET A 46 0.88 8.63 9.03
C MET A 46 1.27 7.22 9.47
N LEU A 47 0.43 6.20 9.18
CA LEU A 47 0.75 4.79 9.43
C LEU A 47 2.00 4.33 8.69
N ALA A 48 2.29 4.91 7.53
CA ALA A 48 3.50 4.65 6.74
C ALA A 48 4.70 5.53 7.16
N GLY A 49 4.59 6.37 8.20
CA GLY A 49 5.66 7.28 8.62
C GLY A 49 6.12 8.25 7.52
N ILE A 50 5.25 8.55 6.55
CA ILE A 50 5.45 9.58 5.52
C ILE A 50 5.09 10.95 6.12
N LEU A 51 4.04 10.99 6.94
CA LEU A 51 3.62 12.17 7.68
C LEU A 51 3.80 11.92 9.17
N GLN A 52 4.44 12.86 9.86
CA GLN A 52 4.51 12.86 11.31
C GLN A 52 3.18 13.33 11.89
N PRO A 53 2.59 12.65 12.89
CA PRO A 53 1.47 13.19 13.65
C PRO A 53 1.90 14.47 14.39
N ASP A 54 0.98 15.43 14.51
CA ASP A 54 1.22 16.65 15.30
C ASP A 54 0.97 16.37 16.80
N GLU A 55 0.07 15.41 17.09
CA GLU A 55 -0.18 14.90 18.45
C GLU A 55 -0.36 13.38 18.39
N GLY A 56 -0.07 12.71 19.51
CA GLY A 56 -0.14 11.25 19.59
C GLY A 56 1.05 10.55 18.95
N THR A 57 0.92 9.23 18.74
CA THR A 57 2.00 8.38 18.23
C THR A 57 1.51 7.39 17.21
N VAL A 58 2.40 6.99 16.29
CA VAL A 58 2.20 5.86 15.37
C VAL A 58 3.43 4.95 15.44
N GLN A 59 3.20 3.69 15.77
CA GLN A 59 4.27 2.73 16.05
C GLN A 59 4.06 1.39 15.35
N ILE A 60 5.16 0.69 15.02
CA ILE A 60 5.18 -0.72 14.66
C ILE A 60 5.92 -1.46 15.77
N ASP A 61 5.25 -2.42 16.42
CA ASP A 61 5.79 -3.20 17.54
C ASP A 61 6.42 -2.32 18.64
N GLY A 62 5.73 -1.23 19.01
CA GLY A 62 6.15 -0.27 20.01
C GLY A 62 7.31 0.66 19.62
N LYS A 63 7.70 0.67 18.34
CA LYS A 63 8.75 1.57 17.81
C LYS A 63 8.15 2.59 16.88
N ASP A 64 8.51 3.86 17.06
CA ASP A 64 8.09 4.95 16.20
C ASP A 64 8.51 4.69 14.75
N ILE A 65 7.57 4.96 13.83
CA ILE A 65 7.76 4.70 12.40
C ILE A 65 8.36 5.91 11.66
N PHE A 66 8.09 7.13 12.14
CA PHE A 66 8.57 8.34 11.50
C PHE A 66 10.10 8.42 11.57
N GLU A 67 10.76 8.71 10.44
CA GLU A 67 12.23 8.74 10.28
C GLU A 67 12.99 7.48 10.73
N ASN A 68 12.32 6.36 10.88
CA ASN A 68 12.90 5.08 11.28
C ASN A 68 13.09 4.16 10.07
N ILE A 69 14.32 4.08 9.55
CA ILE A 69 14.64 3.28 8.36
C ILE A 69 14.28 1.81 8.53
N ALA A 70 14.61 1.22 9.70
CA ALA A 70 14.31 -0.18 9.97
C ALA A 70 12.80 -0.49 9.94
N MET A 71 11.97 0.47 10.36
CA MET A 71 10.52 0.34 10.26
C MET A 71 10.03 0.54 8.83
N LYS A 72 10.63 1.46 8.07
CA LYS A 72 10.29 1.72 6.66
C LYS A 72 10.61 0.55 5.73
N GLU A 73 11.58 -0.29 6.05
CA GLU A 73 11.86 -1.51 5.31
C GLU A 73 10.78 -2.60 5.47
N ARG A 74 9.89 -2.46 6.46
CA ARG A 74 8.84 -3.43 6.76
C ARG A 74 7.55 -3.24 5.98
N PHE A 75 7.43 -2.17 5.20
CA PHE A 75 6.22 -1.92 4.42
C PHE A 75 6.51 -1.44 3.00
N PHE A 76 5.53 -1.63 2.12
CA PHE A 76 5.49 -1.01 0.80
C PHE A 76 4.24 -0.13 0.70
N PHE A 77 4.39 1.06 0.10
CA PHE A 77 3.29 2.01 -0.06
C PHE A 77 2.89 2.13 -1.53
N ILE A 78 1.62 1.82 -1.82
CA ILE A 78 1.00 1.99 -3.13
C ILE A 78 0.11 3.23 -3.05
N SER A 79 0.54 4.33 -3.64
CA SER A 79 -0.24 5.58 -3.68
C SER A 79 -1.31 5.53 -4.76
N ASP A 80 -2.36 6.37 -4.65
CA ASP A 80 -3.36 6.52 -5.72
C ASP A 80 -2.71 7.00 -7.01
N GLU A 81 -1.85 8.02 -6.93
CA GLU A 81 -0.99 8.43 -8.04
C GLU A 81 0.36 7.72 -7.94
N GLN A 82 0.60 6.75 -8.83
CA GLN A 82 1.85 6.00 -8.84
C GLN A 82 2.99 6.87 -9.36
N PHE A 83 4.03 6.99 -8.55
CA PHE A 83 5.26 7.61 -8.98
C PHE A 83 6.17 6.61 -9.68
N PHE A 84 6.57 6.96 -10.92
CA PHE A 84 7.61 6.25 -11.65
C PHE A 84 8.62 7.26 -12.22
N PHE A 85 9.88 6.87 -12.31
CA PHE A 85 10.89 7.74 -12.93
C PHE A 85 10.53 8.04 -14.39
N PRO A 86 10.79 9.26 -14.86
CA PRO A 86 10.57 9.63 -16.26
C PRO A 86 11.23 8.61 -17.21
N ASN A 87 10.48 8.16 -18.22
CA ASN A 87 10.94 7.19 -19.20
C ASN A 87 11.39 5.82 -18.66
N SER A 88 11.07 5.48 -17.41
CA SER A 88 11.37 4.16 -16.86
C SER A 88 10.47 3.07 -17.46
N THR A 89 10.93 1.83 -17.30
CA THR A 89 10.21 0.60 -17.58
C THR A 89 9.87 -0.11 -16.27
N PRO A 90 8.91 -1.05 -16.24
CA PRO A 90 8.65 -1.89 -15.06
C PRO A 90 9.92 -2.60 -14.55
N LYS A 91 10.79 -3.08 -15.46
CA LYS A 91 12.07 -3.70 -15.12
C LYS A 91 13.02 -2.74 -14.39
N GLU A 92 13.10 -1.49 -14.84
CA GLU A 92 13.94 -0.48 -14.19
C GLU A 92 13.38 -0.12 -12.79
N MET A 93 12.07 -0.02 -12.64
CA MET A 93 11.42 0.20 -11.33
C MET A 93 11.61 -1.00 -10.39
N LYS A 94 11.46 -2.24 -10.87
CA LYS A 94 11.80 -3.44 -10.10
C LYS A 94 13.23 -3.39 -9.59
N ASN A 95 14.21 -3.07 -10.46
CA ASN A 95 15.61 -3.00 -10.08
C ASN A 95 15.89 -1.88 -9.06
N TYR A 96 15.11 -0.79 -9.12
CA TYR A 96 15.14 0.26 -8.11
C TYR A 96 14.63 -0.25 -6.76
N TYR A 97 13.45 -0.87 -6.69
CA TYR A 97 12.87 -1.38 -5.45
C TYR A 97 13.73 -2.46 -4.78
N LYS A 98 14.37 -3.33 -5.55
CA LYS A 98 15.31 -4.34 -5.05
C LYS A 98 16.47 -3.78 -4.22
N ARG A 99 16.82 -2.50 -4.40
CA ARG A 99 17.88 -1.86 -3.60
C ARG A 99 17.45 -1.58 -2.18
N PHE A 100 16.15 -1.46 -1.96
CA PHE A 100 15.56 -1.13 -0.65
C PHE A 100 14.93 -2.35 0.01
N TYR A 101 14.44 -3.31 -0.77
CA TYR A 101 13.76 -4.50 -0.28
C TYR A 101 14.60 -5.74 -0.55
N SER A 102 15.38 -6.15 0.46
CA SER A 102 16.32 -7.27 0.35
C SER A 102 15.66 -8.63 0.08
N LYS A 103 14.37 -8.76 0.46
CA LYS A 103 13.56 -9.97 0.27
C LYS A 103 12.74 -9.95 -1.03
N PHE A 104 13.05 -9.06 -1.99
CA PHE A 104 12.29 -8.93 -3.22
C PHE A 104 12.31 -10.21 -4.06
N ASP A 105 11.14 -10.79 -4.32
CA ASP A 105 10.99 -12.03 -5.11
C ASP A 105 10.89 -11.72 -6.61
N GLU A 106 12.04 -11.88 -7.31
CA GLU A 106 12.11 -11.69 -8.76
C GLU A 106 11.43 -12.79 -9.57
N ALA A 107 11.38 -14.00 -9.06
CA ALA A 107 10.75 -15.12 -9.78
C ALA A 107 9.24 -14.90 -9.81
N ARG A 108 8.67 -14.53 -8.66
CA ARG A 108 7.27 -14.16 -8.53
C ARG A 108 6.93 -12.93 -9.37
N TYR A 109 7.78 -11.89 -9.34
CA TYR A 109 7.60 -10.69 -10.16
C TYR A 109 7.43 -11.05 -11.65
N ARG A 110 8.33 -11.87 -12.20
CA ARG A 110 8.25 -12.31 -13.62
C ARG A 110 6.98 -13.10 -13.91
N LYS A 111 6.58 -13.99 -12.99
CA LYS A 111 5.35 -14.78 -13.11
C LYS A 111 4.13 -13.86 -13.16
N LEU A 112 4.05 -12.87 -12.26
CA LEU A 112 2.94 -11.93 -12.20
C LEU A 112 2.90 -10.99 -13.40
N MET A 113 4.04 -10.42 -13.82
CA MET A 113 4.10 -9.58 -15.04
C MET A 113 3.57 -10.32 -16.26
N ASN A 114 3.96 -11.58 -16.44
CA ASN A 114 3.45 -12.43 -17.52
C ASN A 114 1.95 -12.73 -17.34
N GLY A 115 1.51 -13.06 -16.14
CA GLY A 115 0.11 -13.38 -15.85
C GLY A 115 -0.84 -12.19 -16.09
N PHE A 116 -0.39 -10.97 -15.81
CA PHE A 116 -1.11 -9.73 -16.13
C PHE A 116 -0.92 -9.27 -17.59
N GLY A 117 -0.13 -9.95 -18.40
CA GLY A 117 0.13 -9.56 -19.79
C GLY A 117 0.89 -8.25 -19.93
N LEU A 118 1.73 -7.91 -18.95
CA LEU A 118 2.49 -6.66 -18.92
C LEU A 118 3.92 -6.88 -19.44
N ASP A 119 4.33 -6.08 -20.43
CA ASP A 119 5.71 -6.10 -20.94
C ASP A 119 6.63 -5.28 -20.02
N GLU A 120 7.56 -5.96 -19.33
CA GLU A 120 8.51 -5.34 -18.41
C GLU A 120 9.52 -4.39 -19.07
N ASN A 121 9.69 -4.44 -20.40
CA ASN A 121 10.61 -3.60 -21.15
C ASN A 121 9.93 -2.40 -21.82
N ARG A 122 8.61 -2.36 -21.85
CA ARG A 122 7.83 -1.25 -22.41
C ARG A 122 7.85 -0.04 -21.45
N LYS A 123 7.94 1.18 -22.00
CA LYS A 123 7.99 2.40 -21.20
C LYS A 123 6.68 2.67 -20.44
N LEU A 124 6.77 2.88 -19.12
CA LEU A 124 5.62 3.11 -18.24
C LEU A 124 4.77 4.32 -18.63
N ARG A 125 5.35 5.33 -19.29
CA ARG A 125 4.58 6.48 -19.81
C ARG A 125 3.52 6.08 -20.84
N THR A 126 3.65 4.91 -21.48
CA THR A 126 2.70 4.38 -22.46
C THR A 126 1.66 3.44 -21.85
N PHE A 127 1.74 3.18 -20.54
CA PHE A 127 0.78 2.37 -19.80
C PHE A 127 -0.44 3.20 -19.42
N SER A 128 -1.63 2.58 -19.43
CA SER A 128 -2.82 3.18 -18.85
C SER A 128 -2.68 3.37 -17.32
N LYS A 129 -3.57 4.17 -16.69
CA LYS A 129 -3.61 4.32 -15.22
C LYS A 129 -3.73 2.94 -14.55
N GLY A 130 -4.63 2.08 -15.03
CA GLY A 130 -4.82 0.72 -14.50
C GLY A 130 -3.58 -0.15 -14.65
N MET A 131 -2.92 -0.16 -15.82
CA MET A 131 -1.67 -0.91 -16.02
C MET A 131 -0.55 -0.44 -15.08
N LYS A 132 -0.44 0.85 -14.83
CA LYS A 132 0.51 1.41 -13.85
C LYS A 132 0.21 0.94 -12.43
N LYS A 133 -1.07 0.92 -12.03
CA LYS A 133 -1.49 0.36 -10.72
C LYS A 133 -1.12 -1.12 -10.61
N GLN A 134 -1.35 -1.92 -11.65
CA GLN A 134 -0.94 -3.32 -11.69
C GLN A 134 0.57 -3.48 -11.43
N VAL A 135 1.42 -2.68 -12.10
CA VAL A 135 2.87 -2.70 -11.85
C VAL A 135 3.21 -2.38 -10.40
N SER A 136 2.56 -1.35 -9.80
CA SER A 136 2.78 -0.99 -8.40
C SER A 136 2.35 -2.10 -7.44
N VAL A 137 1.20 -2.73 -7.69
CA VAL A 137 0.72 -3.89 -6.91
C VAL A 137 1.71 -5.05 -7.01
N ILE A 138 2.16 -5.40 -8.21
CA ILE A 138 3.13 -6.48 -8.43
C ILE A 138 4.44 -6.19 -7.69
N CYS A 139 4.95 -4.96 -7.76
CA CYS A 139 6.14 -4.58 -6.99
C CYS A 139 5.91 -4.68 -5.48
N GLY A 140 4.74 -4.27 -4.99
CA GLY A 140 4.38 -4.32 -3.57
C GLY A 140 4.31 -5.76 -3.03
N VAL A 141 3.57 -6.66 -3.69
CA VAL A 141 3.46 -8.07 -3.24
C VAL A 141 4.78 -8.83 -3.38
N CYS A 142 5.65 -8.43 -4.31
CA CYS A 142 6.97 -9.01 -4.48
C CYS A 142 8.05 -8.39 -3.58
N SER A 143 7.76 -7.30 -2.87
CA SER A 143 8.76 -6.62 -2.00
C SER A 143 9.21 -7.47 -0.82
N GLY A 144 8.39 -8.44 -0.39
CA GLY A 144 8.66 -9.29 0.77
C GLY A 144 8.48 -8.57 2.10
N THR A 145 7.72 -7.46 2.12
CA THR A 145 7.42 -6.66 3.31
C THR A 145 6.30 -7.27 4.15
N ASP A 146 6.22 -6.89 5.44
CA ASP A 146 5.21 -7.36 6.38
C ASP A 146 3.86 -6.65 6.17
N TYR A 147 3.90 -5.38 5.74
CA TYR A 147 2.72 -4.53 5.55
C TYR A 147 2.67 -3.98 4.12
N LEU A 148 1.44 -3.82 3.61
CA LEU A 148 1.16 -3.20 2.32
C LEU A 148 0.14 -2.09 2.50
N PHE A 149 0.58 -0.84 2.41
CA PHE A 149 -0.32 0.31 2.44
C PHE A 149 -0.85 0.60 1.04
N CYS A 150 -2.16 0.63 0.87
CA CYS A 150 -2.86 0.73 -0.39
C CYS A 150 -3.81 1.94 -0.39
N ASP A 151 -3.43 3.03 -1.06
CA ASP A 151 -4.28 4.22 -1.20
C ASP A 151 -5.05 4.16 -2.52
N GLU A 152 -6.38 3.99 -2.45
CA GLU A 152 -7.30 3.87 -3.60
C GLU A 152 -6.80 2.88 -4.68
N THR A 153 -6.24 1.75 -4.24
CA THR A 153 -5.52 0.81 -5.13
C THR A 153 -6.45 0.11 -6.12
N PHE A 154 -7.71 -0.10 -5.77
CA PHE A 154 -8.68 -0.76 -6.64
C PHE A 154 -9.35 0.19 -7.64
N ASP A 155 -9.29 1.51 -7.40
CA ASP A 155 -9.86 2.51 -8.31
C ASP A 155 -9.20 2.45 -9.69
N GLY A 156 -10.02 2.45 -10.75
CA GLY A 156 -9.55 2.40 -12.14
C GLY A 156 -9.02 1.04 -12.60
N LEU A 157 -9.12 -0.02 -11.79
CA LEU A 157 -8.90 -1.40 -12.24
C LEU A 157 -10.22 -1.97 -12.82
N ASP A 158 -10.10 -2.72 -13.92
CA ASP A 158 -11.25 -3.49 -14.39
C ASP A 158 -11.63 -4.61 -13.41
N PRO A 159 -12.88 -5.11 -13.45
CA PRO A 159 -13.37 -6.07 -12.46
C PRO A 159 -12.56 -7.37 -12.37
N VAL A 160 -12.03 -7.86 -13.49
CA VAL A 160 -11.24 -9.11 -13.54
C VAL A 160 -9.90 -8.91 -12.86
N VAL A 161 -9.20 -7.82 -13.19
CA VAL A 161 -7.93 -7.46 -12.58
C VAL A 161 -8.10 -7.18 -11.09
N ARG A 162 -9.18 -6.48 -10.71
CA ARG A 162 -9.50 -6.22 -9.29
C ARG A 162 -9.62 -7.52 -8.50
N GLN A 163 -10.37 -8.49 -9.02
CA GLN A 163 -10.52 -9.80 -8.38
C GLN A 163 -9.19 -10.55 -8.27
N THR A 164 -8.36 -10.49 -9.32
CA THR A 164 -7.01 -11.08 -9.29
C THR A 164 -6.14 -10.45 -8.20
N VAL A 165 -6.17 -9.12 -8.04
CA VAL A 165 -5.43 -8.42 -6.99
C VAL A 165 -5.93 -8.80 -5.60
N LYS A 166 -7.26 -8.90 -5.40
CA LYS A 166 -7.84 -9.39 -4.14
C LYS A 166 -7.36 -10.80 -3.79
N SER A 167 -7.37 -11.71 -4.76
CA SER A 167 -6.86 -13.08 -4.57
C SER A 167 -5.38 -13.09 -4.19
N LEU A 168 -4.54 -12.27 -4.85
CA LEU A 168 -3.12 -12.14 -4.50
C LEU A 168 -2.90 -11.66 -3.06
N PHE A 169 -3.72 -10.71 -2.58
CA PHE A 169 -3.62 -10.23 -1.20
C PHE A 169 -4.05 -11.31 -0.22
N ALA A 170 -5.17 -12.00 -0.49
CA ALA A 170 -5.64 -13.10 0.35
C ALA A 170 -4.64 -14.27 0.43
N GLU A 171 -4.03 -14.65 -0.71
CA GLU A 171 -2.95 -15.64 -0.75
C GLU A 171 -1.77 -15.21 0.13
N ASP A 172 -1.30 -13.96 0.01
CA ASP A 172 -0.18 -13.45 0.78
C ASP A 172 -0.46 -13.32 2.29
N VAL A 173 -1.72 -13.00 2.65
CA VAL A 173 -2.15 -13.02 4.06
C VAL A 173 -2.05 -14.44 4.61
N ALA A 174 -2.57 -15.43 3.88
CA ALA A 174 -2.57 -16.82 4.30
C ALA A 174 -1.16 -17.44 4.32
N ASP A 175 -0.34 -17.19 3.30
CA ASP A 175 0.93 -17.89 3.10
C ASP A 175 2.09 -17.28 3.91
N ARG A 176 2.11 -15.97 4.10
CA ARG A 176 3.24 -15.27 4.72
C ARG A 176 2.87 -14.23 5.78
N GLY A 177 1.59 -14.13 6.13
CA GLY A 177 1.12 -13.18 7.14
C GLY A 177 1.22 -11.71 6.70
N LEU A 178 1.13 -11.42 5.40
CA LEU A 178 1.04 -10.04 4.91
C LEU A 178 -0.14 -9.34 5.59
N THR A 179 0.03 -8.07 5.89
CA THR A 179 -1.03 -7.22 6.45
C THR A 179 -1.31 -6.06 5.49
N PRO A 180 -2.28 -6.20 4.58
CA PRO A 180 -2.73 -5.10 3.73
C PRO A 180 -3.60 -4.12 4.51
N ILE A 181 -3.31 -2.81 4.38
CA ILE A 181 -4.15 -1.72 4.87
C ILE A 181 -4.62 -0.92 3.67
N ILE A 182 -5.92 -0.96 3.37
CA ILE A 182 -6.48 -0.50 2.12
C ILE A 182 -7.44 0.67 2.37
N ALA A 183 -7.10 1.85 1.88
CA ALA A 183 -7.99 3.00 1.87
C ALA A 183 -8.84 2.99 0.59
N SER A 184 -10.16 3.10 0.72
CA SER A 184 -11.09 3.26 -0.38
C SER A 184 -12.29 4.13 0.02
N HIS A 185 -12.88 4.81 -0.95
CA HIS A 185 -14.16 5.48 -0.80
C HIS A 185 -15.35 4.57 -1.18
N ASN A 186 -15.08 3.35 -1.65
CA ASN A 186 -16.08 2.40 -2.13
C ASN A 186 -16.12 1.15 -1.23
N LEU A 187 -17.15 1.06 -0.39
CA LEU A 187 -17.35 -0.07 0.54
C LEU A 187 -17.35 -1.41 -0.18
N ARG A 188 -18.01 -1.51 -1.36
CA ARG A 188 -18.09 -2.77 -2.13
C ARG A 188 -16.73 -3.31 -2.58
N GLU A 189 -15.72 -2.46 -2.66
CA GLU A 189 -14.36 -2.90 -3.00
C GLU A 189 -13.71 -3.66 -1.86
N LEU A 190 -14.11 -3.39 -0.62
CA LEU A 190 -13.49 -3.92 0.59
C LEU A 190 -14.30 -5.04 1.25
N GLU A 191 -15.63 -5.09 1.04
CA GLU A 191 -16.54 -6.09 1.68
C GLU A 191 -16.07 -7.54 1.51
N ASP A 192 -15.49 -7.88 0.36
CA ASP A 192 -15.11 -9.27 0.04
C ASP A 192 -13.70 -9.63 0.48
N ILE A 193 -12.92 -8.69 1.05
CA ILE A 193 -11.50 -8.92 1.33
C ILE A 193 -11.09 -8.50 2.73
N CYS A 194 -11.74 -7.50 3.35
CA CYS A 194 -11.33 -6.99 4.65
C CYS A 194 -11.86 -7.83 5.81
N ASP A 195 -10.99 -8.17 6.75
CA ASP A 195 -11.34 -8.78 8.04
C ASP A 195 -11.87 -7.73 9.02
N HIS A 196 -11.39 -6.48 8.87
CA HIS A 196 -11.72 -5.33 9.71
C HIS A 196 -11.91 -4.08 8.85
N VAL A 197 -12.83 -3.22 9.27
CA VAL A 197 -13.14 -1.94 8.62
C VAL A 197 -13.29 -0.86 9.69
#